data_3e8a320aa5599b39373e604e739839ac
#
_entry.id   3e8a320aa5599b39373e604e739839ac
#
_cell.length_a   1.000
_cell.length_b   1.000
_cell.length_c   1.000
_cell.angle_alpha   90.00
_cell.angle_beta   90.00
_cell.angle_gamma   90.00
#
_symmetry.space_group_name_H-M   'P 1'
#
loop_
_entity.id
_entity.type
_entity.pdbx_description
1 polymer ?
#
loop_
_entity_poly.entity_id
_entity_poly.type
_entity_poly.pdbx_seq_one_letter_code
_entity_poly.pdbx_strand_id
1 'polypeptide(L)'
;MQPHLVPKNDMSQAFPSLPLGTSTFSTLRASNEIYVDKTALIHSLAATGRGKIFLARPRRFGKSLLVSTFESLFANGLRDFKGLCIEQTWQDSLYPVIRLDFSQIKALSEQEQFSDALKNYLYESFSHLGFAYDPSRTSFFAQLDSWLRQQGPNSIVLLIDEYDAPLTERLGDTTAFNAVRDMLTQFFAILKSELRSSLRNFESQNEYGYKPCIKRRFQNAETLQSRNQKNSS
;
A
#
# COMPACT_ATOMS: atom_id res chain seq x y z
N MET A 1 -2.80 -9.81 68.19
CA MET A 1 -2.13 -9.12 67.07
C MET A 1 -2.09 -10.08 65.92
N GLN A 2 -2.97 -9.86 64.94
CA GLN A 2 -2.96 -10.64 63.72
C GLN A 2 -2.07 -9.91 62.66
N PRO A 3 -1.24 -10.61 61.90
CA PRO A 3 -0.43 -9.98 60.88
C PRO A 3 -1.30 -9.55 59.67
N HIS A 4 -1.21 -8.29 59.31
CA HIS A 4 -1.81 -7.74 58.09
C HIS A 4 -1.20 -8.45 56.87
N LEU A 5 -2.01 -9.25 56.18
CA LEU A 5 -1.69 -9.78 54.85
C LEU A 5 -1.74 -8.62 53.87
N VAL A 6 -0.58 -8.26 53.34
CA VAL A 6 -0.45 -7.37 52.18
C VAL A 6 -1.04 -8.11 50.97
N PRO A 7 -1.97 -7.52 50.20
CA PRO A 7 -2.51 -8.18 49.02
C PRO A 7 -1.37 -8.40 48.06
N LYS A 8 -1.18 -9.66 47.62
CA LYS A 8 -0.33 -10.00 46.47
C LYS A 8 -0.87 -9.28 45.28
N ASN A 9 -0.16 -8.25 44.81
CA ASN A 9 -0.41 -7.65 43.51
C ASN A 9 -0.31 -8.78 42.45
N ASP A 10 -1.40 -9.01 41.79
CA ASP A 10 -1.49 -9.95 40.67
C ASP A 10 -0.70 -9.37 39.48
N MET A 11 0.60 -9.67 39.41
CA MET A 11 1.53 -9.24 38.36
C MET A 11 1.39 -10.11 37.12
N SER A 12 0.18 -10.59 36.78
CA SER A 12 -0.06 -11.42 35.60
C SER A 12 -0.33 -10.62 34.30
N GLN A 13 -0.28 -9.30 34.31
CA GLN A 13 -0.25 -8.56 33.06
C GLN A 13 1.15 -8.61 32.47
N ALA A 14 1.37 -9.53 31.53
CA ALA A 14 2.59 -9.58 30.73
C ALA A 14 2.79 -8.21 30.05
N PHE A 15 3.92 -7.57 30.30
CA PHE A 15 4.27 -6.32 29.61
C PHE A 15 4.27 -6.52 28.10
N PRO A 16 3.76 -5.56 27.30
CA PRO A 16 3.83 -5.64 25.84
C PRO A 16 5.28 -5.80 25.37
N SER A 17 5.50 -6.68 24.42
CA SER A 17 6.82 -6.90 23.84
C SER A 17 7.16 -5.84 22.79
N LEU A 18 8.45 -5.64 22.52
CA LEU A 18 8.90 -4.76 21.44
C LEU A 18 8.67 -5.44 20.08
N PRO A 19 8.14 -4.72 19.05
CA PRO A 19 7.95 -5.27 17.73
C PRO A 19 9.30 -5.45 17.03
N LEU A 20 9.77 -6.67 16.89
CA LEU A 20 11.01 -7.02 16.22
C LEU A 20 10.72 -7.46 14.78
N GLY A 21 10.59 -6.47 13.87
CA GLY A 21 10.38 -6.74 12.44
C GLY A 21 8.93 -6.98 12.02
N THR A 22 7.97 -6.86 12.91
CA THR A 22 6.54 -6.98 12.58
C THR A 22 6.07 -5.77 11.77
N SER A 23 5.66 -6.01 10.52
CA SER A 23 5.12 -4.98 9.64
C SER A 23 3.60 -5.10 9.41
N THR A 24 2.96 -6.12 9.99
CA THR A 24 1.53 -6.39 9.88
C THR A 24 0.82 -5.95 11.15
N PHE A 25 -0.11 -4.99 11.04
CA PHE A 25 -0.80 -4.39 12.17
C PHE A 25 -1.60 -5.41 12.99
N SER A 26 -2.39 -6.27 12.33
CA SER A 26 -3.19 -7.29 13.02
C SER A 26 -2.32 -8.28 13.82
N THR A 27 -1.18 -8.70 13.27
CA THR A 27 -0.21 -9.56 13.96
C THR A 27 0.38 -8.86 15.18
N LEU A 28 0.79 -7.59 15.01
CA LEU A 28 1.33 -6.77 16.10
C LEU A 28 0.34 -6.66 17.25
N ARG A 29 -0.94 -6.42 16.95
CA ARG A 29 -2.00 -6.33 17.96
C ARG A 29 -2.31 -7.68 18.63
N ALA A 30 -2.36 -8.76 17.84
CA ALA A 30 -2.61 -10.11 18.34
C ALA A 30 -1.49 -10.63 19.24
N SER A 31 -0.23 -10.25 18.96
CA SER A 31 0.94 -10.63 19.74
C SER A 31 1.19 -9.75 20.97
N ASN A 32 0.30 -8.80 21.28
CA ASN A 32 0.46 -7.82 22.35
C ASN A 32 1.81 -7.06 22.27
N GLU A 33 2.23 -6.71 21.05
CA GLU A 33 3.42 -5.89 20.82
C GLU A 33 3.10 -4.40 20.99
N ILE A 34 4.11 -3.61 21.36
CA ILE A 34 3.96 -2.17 21.55
C ILE A 34 3.59 -1.50 20.22
N TYR A 35 2.48 -0.78 20.21
CA TYR A 35 2.07 0.07 19.11
C TYR A 35 2.03 1.53 19.56
N VAL A 36 2.79 2.39 18.85
CA VAL A 36 2.69 3.84 19.09
C VAL A 36 1.44 4.34 18.40
N ASP A 37 0.43 4.70 19.18
CA ASP A 37 -0.87 5.09 18.64
C ASP A 37 -0.80 6.39 17.83
N LYS A 38 -1.01 6.26 16.54
CA LYS A 38 -1.15 7.35 15.57
C LYS A 38 -2.51 7.29 14.86
N THR A 39 -3.47 6.55 15.43
CA THR A 39 -4.74 6.28 14.78
C THR A 39 -5.63 7.52 14.64
N ALA A 40 -5.43 8.57 15.42
CA ALA A 40 -6.07 9.86 15.20
C ALA A 40 -5.68 10.47 13.83
N LEU A 41 -4.41 10.34 13.42
CA LEU A 41 -3.95 10.77 12.08
C LEU A 41 -4.50 9.85 10.98
N ILE A 42 -4.55 8.53 11.25
CA ILE A 42 -5.14 7.56 10.32
C ILE A 42 -6.62 7.89 10.10
N HIS A 43 -7.37 8.18 11.16
CA HIS A 43 -8.75 8.64 11.05
C HIS A 43 -8.87 9.90 10.18
N SER A 44 -8.06 10.92 10.42
CA SER A 44 -8.09 12.16 9.64
C SER A 44 -7.80 11.91 8.15
N LEU A 45 -6.84 11.04 7.83
CA LEU A 45 -6.53 10.64 6.46
C LEU A 45 -7.68 9.85 5.82
N ALA A 46 -8.25 8.89 6.54
CA ALA A 46 -9.33 8.05 6.04
C ALA A 46 -10.65 8.82 5.87
N ALA A 47 -10.98 9.72 6.80
CA ALA A 47 -12.21 10.50 6.82
C ALA A 47 -12.28 11.56 5.72
N THR A 48 -11.14 12.02 5.19
CA THR A 48 -11.14 13.01 4.09
C THR A 48 -11.86 12.51 2.84
N GLY A 49 -12.08 11.20 2.71
CA GLY A 49 -13.00 10.55 1.74
C GLY A 49 -12.78 10.93 0.27
N ARG A 50 -11.87 11.86 0.01
CA ARG A 50 -11.60 12.42 -1.31
C ARG A 50 -10.13 12.24 -1.64
N GLY A 51 -9.85 11.29 -2.48
CA GLY A 51 -8.59 11.31 -3.18
C GLY A 51 -7.57 10.28 -2.74
N LYS A 52 -6.43 10.47 -3.32
CA LYS A 52 -5.25 9.62 -3.24
C LYS A 52 -4.37 10.11 -2.12
N ILE A 53 -3.99 9.22 -1.24
CA ILE A 53 -2.95 9.51 -0.25
C ILE A 53 -1.65 8.88 -0.73
N PHE A 54 -0.65 9.70 -1.00
CA PHE A 54 0.68 9.27 -1.35
C PHE A 54 1.64 9.51 -0.18
N LEU A 55 2.22 8.43 0.36
CA LEU A 55 3.14 8.50 1.47
C LEU A 55 4.59 8.28 1.00
N ALA A 56 5.38 9.34 0.94
CA ALA A 56 6.81 9.26 0.68
C ALA A 56 7.59 9.39 2.00
N ARG A 57 8.19 8.29 2.47
CA ARG A 57 9.07 8.27 3.65
C ARG A 57 10.32 7.43 3.38
N PRO A 58 11.43 7.68 4.07
CA PRO A 58 12.60 6.82 3.99
C PRO A 58 12.27 5.36 4.33
N ARG A 59 13.17 4.45 3.97
CA ARG A 59 13.07 3.04 4.38
C ARG A 59 13.03 2.94 5.91
N ARG A 60 12.32 1.95 6.45
CA ARG A 60 12.15 1.67 7.90
C ARG A 60 11.36 2.73 8.69
N PHE A 61 10.62 3.61 8.02
CA PHE A 61 9.74 4.60 8.67
C PHE A 61 8.28 4.14 8.79
N GLY A 62 8.04 2.83 8.84
CA GLY A 62 6.72 2.26 9.13
C GLY A 62 5.70 2.39 8.00
N LYS A 63 6.13 2.52 6.72
CA LYS A 63 5.21 2.60 5.57
C LYS A 63 4.33 1.35 5.45
N SER A 64 4.93 0.17 5.45
CA SER A 64 4.21 -1.11 5.32
C SER A 64 3.29 -1.38 6.52
N LEU A 65 3.71 -0.98 7.73
CA LEU A 65 2.84 -1.03 8.90
C LEU A 65 1.63 -0.11 8.74
N LEU A 66 1.81 1.11 8.21
CA LEU A 66 0.70 2.03 7.94
C LEU A 66 -0.25 1.48 6.88
N VAL A 67 0.28 0.91 5.78
CA VAL A 67 -0.53 0.24 4.74
C VAL A 67 -1.34 -0.90 5.36
N SER A 68 -0.70 -1.73 6.18
CA SER A 68 -1.37 -2.83 6.91
C SER A 68 -2.39 -2.34 7.95
N THR A 69 -2.16 -1.16 8.55
CA THR A 69 -3.15 -0.56 9.47
C THR A 69 -4.40 -0.11 8.71
N PHE A 70 -4.25 0.51 7.54
CA PHE A 70 -5.40 0.84 6.69
C PHE A 70 -6.12 -0.41 6.18
N GLU A 71 -5.37 -1.44 5.79
CA GLU A 71 -5.94 -2.73 5.39
C GLU A 71 -6.83 -3.31 6.50
N SER A 72 -6.32 -3.40 7.73
CA SER A 72 -7.09 -3.87 8.88
C SER A 72 -8.33 -2.99 9.14
N LEU A 73 -8.19 -1.66 9.05
CA LEU A 73 -9.28 -0.73 9.31
C LEU A 73 -10.41 -0.88 8.28
N PHE A 74 -10.09 -0.91 7.00
CA PHE A 74 -11.10 -0.98 5.95
C PHE A 74 -11.70 -2.38 5.77
N ALA A 75 -10.90 -3.43 5.90
CA ALA A 75 -11.37 -4.80 5.73
C ALA A 75 -12.09 -5.35 6.98
N ASN A 76 -11.64 -4.97 8.18
CA ASN A 76 -12.09 -5.56 9.44
C ASN A 76 -12.73 -4.56 10.42
N GLY A 77 -12.77 -3.28 10.08
CA GLY A 77 -13.25 -2.24 10.99
C GLY A 77 -12.38 -2.12 12.23
N LEU A 78 -13.02 -1.95 13.36
CA LEU A 78 -12.35 -1.70 14.65
C LEU A 78 -11.84 -2.96 15.36
N ARG A 79 -11.92 -4.13 14.74
CA ARG A 79 -11.54 -5.42 15.38
C ARG A 79 -10.16 -5.38 16.06
N ASP A 80 -9.17 -4.81 15.37
CA ASP A 80 -7.78 -4.79 15.84
C ASP A 80 -7.41 -3.46 16.54
N PHE A 81 -8.36 -2.53 16.70
CA PHE A 81 -8.13 -1.17 17.19
C PHE A 81 -8.53 -0.93 18.63
N LYS A 82 -8.88 -1.98 19.37
CA LYS A 82 -9.29 -1.87 20.78
C LYS A 82 -8.25 -1.11 21.62
N GLY A 83 -8.71 -0.09 22.35
CA GLY A 83 -7.86 0.76 23.21
C GLY A 83 -7.07 1.83 22.47
N LEU A 84 -7.28 2.04 21.14
CA LEU A 84 -6.64 3.08 20.35
C LEU A 84 -7.59 4.26 20.12
N CYS A 85 -7.03 5.47 19.86
CA CYS A 85 -7.81 6.70 19.70
C CYS A 85 -8.93 6.60 18.66
N ILE A 86 -8.75 5.86 17.57
CA ILE A 86 -9.72 5.71 16.50
C ILE A 86 -10.95 4.91 16.91
N GLU A 87 -10.87 4.09 17.95
CA GLU A 87 -11.96 3.21 18.39
C GLU A 87 -13.26 3.99 18.66
N GLN A 88 -13.15 5.20 19.18
CA GLN A 88 -14.29 6.05 19.53
C GLN A 88 -14.77 6.97 18.38
N THR A 89 -14.02 7.09 17.32
CA THR A 89 -14.27 8.08 16.26
C THR A 89 -14.59 7.48 14.91
N TRP A 90 -14.21 6.22 14.67
CA TRP A 90 -14.43 5.54 13.40
C TRP A 90 -15.87 5.03 13.28
N GLN A 91 -16.56 5.44 12.22
CA GLN A 91 -17.98 5.07 11.97
C GLN A 91 -18.22 4.65 10.51
N ASP A 92 -17.18 4.38 9.74
CA ASP A 92 -17.30 4.02 8.34
C ASP A 92 -17.58 2.53 8.14
N SER A 93 -18.00 2.17 6.93
CA SER A 93 -18.32 0.80 6.52
C SER A 93 -17.07 -0.04 6.29
N LEU A 94 -17.24 -1.36 6.17
CA LEU A 94 -16.22 -2.26 5.67
C LEU A 94 -16.15 -2.19 4.15
N TYR A 95 -14.98 -2.37 3.60
CA TYR A 95 -14.71 -2.33 2.17
C TYR A 95 -13.95 -3.57 1.72
N PRO A 96 -14.17 -4.05 0.49
CA PRO A 96 -13.21 -4.89 -0.19
C PRO A 96 -11.88 -4.14 -0.32
N VAL A 97 -10.80 -4.76 0.14
CA VAL A 97 -9.47 -4.17 0.10
C VAL A 97 -8.59 -4.97 -0.85
N ILE A 98 -7.95 -4.29 -1.79
CA ILE A 98 -6.88 -4.84 -2.62
C ILE A 98 -5.57 -4.24 -2.13
N ARG A 99 -4.65 -5.09 -1.69
CA ARG A 99 -3.30 -4.69 -1.35
C ARG A 99 -2.32 -5.17 -2.41
N LEU A 100 -1.60 -4.25 -3.02
CA LEU A 100 -0.55 -4.51 -3.99
C LEU A 100 0.81 -4.20 -3.36
N ASP A 101 1.66 -5.20 -3.23
CA ASP A 101 3.05 -5.07 -2.82
C ASP A 101 3.96 -5.39 -4.01
N PHE A 102 4.46 -4.36 -4.65
CA PHE A 102 5.28 -4.50 -5.86
C PHE A 102 6.68 -5.07 -5.60
N SER A 103 7.07 -5.25 -4.34
CA SER A 103 8.31 -5.97 -4.03
C SER A 103 8.25 -7.44 -4.44
N GLN A 104 7.05 -8.01 -4.61
CA GLN A 104 6.86 -9.40 -5.01
C GLN A 104 7.22 -9.67 -6.47
N ILE A 105 7.22 -8.65 -7.33
CA ILE A 105 7.50 -8.77 -8.77
C ILE A 105 8.78 -8.05 -9.21
N LYS A 106 9.62 -7.65 -8.27
CA LYS A 106 10.83 -6.87 -8.54
C LYS A 106 11.95 -7.64 -9.24
N ALA A 107 12.09 -8.94 -8.95
CA ALA A 107 13.29 -9.74 -9.28
C ALA A 107 13.32 -10.33 -10.70
N LEU A 108 12.42 -9.94 -11.60
CA LEU A 108 12.32 -10.51 -12.95
C LEU A 108 13.20 -9.74 -13.93
N SER A 109 14.16 -10.43 -14.55
CA SER A 109 15.22 -9.82 -15.37
C SER A 109 14.79 -9.45 -16.78
N GLU A 110 13.87 -10.20 -17.40
CA GLU A 110 13.44 -10.01 -18.77
C GLU A 110 12.12 -9.22 -18.87
N GLN A 111 11.98 -8.39 -19.90
CA GLN A 111 10.82 -7.52 -20.09
C GLN A 111 9.51 -8.30 -20.24
N GLU A 112 9.51 -9.38 -21.03
CA GLU A 112 8.33 -10.22 -21.24
C GLU A 112 7.90 -10.91 -19.94
N GLN A 113 8.88 -11.44 -19.20
CA GLN A 113 8.63 -12.05 -17.88
C GLN A 113 8.03 -11.06 -16.90
N PHE A 114 8.51 -9.81 -16.89
CA PHE A 114 7.93 -8.76 -16.05
C PHE A 114 6.51 -8.43 -16.46
N SER A 115 6.24 -8.32 -17.77
CA SER A 115 4.90 -8.06 -18.29
C SER A 115 3.89 -9.10 -17.81
N ASP A 116 4.24 -10.36 -17.98
CA ASP A 116 3.32 -11.45 -17.63
C ASP A 116 3.20 -11.62 -16.13
N ALA A 117 4.28 -11.44 -15.40
CA ALA A 117 4.23 -11.45 -13.94
C ALA A 117 3.39 -10.30 -13.37
N LEU A 118 3.50 -9.10 -13.92
CA LEU A 118 2.65 -7.97 -13.51
C LEU A 118 1.17 -8.26 -13.80
N LYS A 119 0.85 -8.76 -15.00
CA LYS A 119 -0.53 -9.12 -15.35
C LYS A 119 -1.08 -10.23 -14.46
N ASN A 120 -0.30 -11.28 -14.22
CA ASN A 120 -0.70 -12.39 -13.35
C ASN A 120 -0.91 -11.90 -11.91
N TYR A 121 0.02 -11.11 -11.38
CA TYR A 121 -0.09 -10.54 -10.05
C TYR A 121 -1.33 -9.65 -9.89
N LEU A 122 -1.60 -8.79 -10.87
CA LEU A 122 -2.81 -7.97 -10.89
C LEU A 122 -4.05 -8.84 -11.05
N TYR A 123 -4.03 -9.83 -11.95
CA TYR A 123 -5.15 -10.75 -12.12
C TYR A 123 -5.51 -11.46 -10.82
N GLU A 124 -4.54 -12.06 -10.15
CA GLU A 124 -4.75 -12.71 -8.85
C GLU A 124 -5.34 -11.73 -7.83
N SER A 125 -4.78 -10.51 -7.76
CA SER A 125 -5.22 -9.50 -6.80
C SER A 125 -6.67 -9.01 -7.03
N PHE A 126 -7.10 -8.89 -8.29
CA PHE A 126 -8.43 -8.38 -8.64
C PHE A 126 -9.49 -9.47 -8.85
N SER A 127 -9.08 -10.70 -9.17
CA SER A 127 -10.00 -11.82 -9.43
C SER A 127 -10.88 -12.17 -8.23
N HIS A 128 -10.38 -12.02 -7.01
CA HIS A 128 -11.14 -12.23 -5.79
C HIS A 128 -12.37 -11.31 -5.65
N LEU A 129 -12.35 -10.18 -6.39
CA LEU A 129 -13.49 -9.24 -6.44
C LEU A 129 -14.32 -9.39 -7.72
N GLY A 130 -14.10 -10.45 -8.49
CA GLY A 130 -14.86 -10.77 -9.68
C GLY A 130 -14.29 -10.25 -11.00
N PHE A 131 -13.04 -9.76 -11.02
CA PHE A 131 -12.37 -9.46 -12.28
C PHE A 131 -12.04 -10.75 -13.03
N ALA A 132 -12.54 -10.88 -14.25
CA ALA A 132 -12.25 -12.01 -15.15
C ALA A 132 -11.54 -11.50 -16.41
N TYR A 133 -10.38 -12.07 -16.72
CA TYR A 133 -9.63 -11.73 -17.91
C TYR A 133 -9.83 -12.77 -18.99
N ASP A 134 -10.17 -12.32 -20.20
CA ASP A 134 -10.32 -13.14 -21.41
C ASP A 134 -9.27 -12.70 -22.44
N PRO A 135 -8.21 -13.50 -22.70
CA PRO A 135 -7.15 -13.15 -23.64
C PRO A 135 -7.62 -13.04 -25.11
N SER A 136 -8.80 -13.59 -25.45
CA SER A 136 -9.36 -13.53 -26.81
C SER A 136 -10.01 -12.19 -27.15
N ARG A 137 -10.24 -11.32 -26.17
CA ARG A 137 -10.94 -10.04 -26.34
C ARG A 137 -9.98 -8.88 -26.56
N THR A 138 -9.78 -8.05 -25.57
CA THR A 138 -8.89 -6.88 -25.62
C THR A 138 -7.71 -7.07 -24.67
N SER A 139 -6.78 -6.12 -24.65
CA SER A 139 -5.63 -6.19 -23.74
C SER A 139 -6.07 -6.29 -22.27
N PHE A 140 -5.20 -6.89 -21.44
CA PHE A 140 -5.43 -7.04 -20.01
C PHE A 140 -5.80 -5.71 -19.33
N PHE A 141 -5.03 -4.66 -19.62
CA PHE A 141 -5.26 -3.35 -19.02
C PHE A 141 -6.56 -2.70 -19.46
N ALA A 142 -7.00 -2.92 -20.72
CA ALA A 142 -8.28 -2.42 -21.17
C ALA A 142 -9.46 -3.14 -20.50
N GLN A 143 -9.34 -4.44 -20.24
CA GLN A 143 -10.37 -5.19 -19.51
C GLN A 143 -10.40 -4.80 -18.04
N LEU A 144 -9.25 -4.61 -17.40
CA LEU A 144 -9.16 -4.14 -16.03
C LEU A 144 -9.79 -2.73 -15.86
N ASP A 145 -9.49 -1.81 -16.77
CA ASP A 145 -10.10 -0.47 -16.81
C ASP A 145 -11.62 -0.55 -16.94
N SER A 146 -12.10 -1.35 -17.89
CA SER A 146 -13.54 -1.56 -18.10
C SER A 146 -14.23 -2.15 -16.88
N TRP A 147 -13.60 -3.12 -16.21
CA TRP A 147 -14.15 -3.73 -15.00
C TRP A 147 -14.17 -2.73 -13.82
N LEU A 148 -13.11 -1.95 -13.63
CA LEU A 148 -13.06 -0.92 -12.60
C LEU A 148 -14.16 0.14 -12.79
N ARG A 149 -14.47 0.52 -14.04
CA ARG A 149 -15.56 1.47 -14.36
C ARG A 149 -16.96 0.95 -13.96
N GLN A 150 -17.13 -0.35 -13.90
CA GLN A 150 -18.40 -0.97 -13.52
C GLN A 150 -18.57 -1.03 -12.00
N GLN A 151 -17.52 -0.77 -11.24
CA GLN A 151 -17.63 -0.76 -9.78
C GLN A 151 -18.33 0.53 -9.31
N GLY A 152 -19.09 0.41 -8.25
CA GLY A 152 -19.75 1.56 -7.64
C GLY A 152 -18.76 2.58 -7.06
N PRO A 153 -19.18 3.83 -6.86
CA PRO A 153 -18.31 4.85 -6.28
C PRO A 153 -17.85 4.46 -4.87
N ASN A 154 -16.56 4.60 -4.61
CA ASN A 154 -15.91 4.24 -3.34
C ASN A 154 -16.18 2.79 -2.88
N SER A 155 -16.36 1.86 -3.80
CA SER A 155 -16.72 0.47 -3.48
C SER A 155 -15.51 -0.40 -3.13
N ILE A 156 -14.28 0.03 -3.49
CA ILE A 156 -13.04 -0.74 -3.30
C ILE A 156 -11.99 0.19 -2.69
N VAL A 157 -11.20 -0.33 -1.76
CA VAL A 157 -9.99 0.31 -1.25
C VAL A 157 -8.77 -0.34 -1.89
N LEU A 158 -7.92 0.47 -2.53
CA LEU A 158 -6.68 0.02 -3.12
C LEU A 158 -5.49 0.58 -2.32
N LEU A 159 -4.69 -0.31 -1.78
CA LEU A 159 -3.48 -0.02 -1.03
C LEU A 159 -2.26 -0.48 -1.84
N ILE A 160 -1.30 0.42 -2.06
CA ILE A 160 -0.11 0.10 -2.85
C ILE A 160 1.15 0.35 -2.02
N ASP A 161 1.95 -0.70 -1.86
CA ASP A 161 3.24 -0.67 -1.16
C ASP A 161 4.40 -0.95 -2.13
N GLU A 162 5.58 -0.38 -1.87
CA GLU A 162 6.84 -0.59 -2.60
C GLU A 162 6.71 -0.44 -4.14
N TYR A 163 5.85 0.48 -4.63
CA TYR A 163 5.53 0.65 -6.05
C TYR A 163 6.75 0.98 -6.93
N ASP A 164 7.83 1.48 -6.35
CA ASP A 164 9.09 1.80 -7.01
C ASP A 164 10.12 0.65 -7.02
N ALA A 165 9.81 -0.46 -6.33
CA ALA A 165 10.72 -1.61 -6.25
C ALA A 165 11.10 -2.20 -7.61
N PRO A 166 10.18 -2.44 -8.57
CA PRO A 166 10.54 -2.99 -9.88
C PRO A 166 11.47 -2.09 -10.71
N LEU A 167 11.41 -0.77 -10.51
CA LEU A 167 12.25 0.20 -11.19
C LEU A 167 13.64 0.31 -10.53
N THR A 168 13.68 0.27 -9.21
CA THR A 168 14.92 0.40 -8.45
C THR A 168 15.91 -0.73 -8.78
N GLU A 169 15.40 -1.93 -9.03
CA GLU A 169 16.21 -3.10 -9.38
C GLU A 169 16.84 -3.01 -10.79
N ARG A 170 16.34 -2.09 -11.65
CA ARG A 170 16.76 -1.95 -13.05
C ARG A 170 17.52 -0.66 -13.35
N LEU A 171 18.03 0.01 -12.33
CA LEU A 171 18.77 1.27 -12.51
C LEU A 171 20.04 1.14 -13.37
N GLY A 172 20.56 -0.06 -13.57
CA GLY A 172 21.72 -0.35 -14.43
C GLY A 172 21.36 -0.70 -15.90
N ASP A 173 20.10 -0.96 -16.22
CA ASP A 173 19.64 -1.34 -17.56
C ASP A 173 18.54 -0.38 -18.04
N THR A 174 18.91 0.55 -18.92
CA THR A 174 18.02 1.59 -19.42
C THR A 174 16.84 1.01 -20.22
N THR A 175 17.05 -0.07 -20.97
CA THR A 175 16.00 -0.71 -21.77
C THR A 175 14.96 -1.37 -20.89
N ALA A 176 15.40 -2.21 -19.96
CA ALA A 176 14.51 -2.87 -19.01
C ALA A 176 13.82 -1.86 -18.08
N PHE A 177 14.52 -0.82 -17.64
CA PHE A 177 13.94 0.26 -16.83
C PHE A 177 12.80 0.97 -17.57
N ASN A 178 13.01 1.37 -18.83
CA ASN A 178 11.99 2.06 -19.61
C ASN A 178 10.78 1.18 -19.86
N ALA A 179 10.97 -0.09 -20.18
CA ALA A 179 9.89 -1.03 -20.39
C ALA A 179 9.01 -1.22 -19.14
N VAL A 180 9.63 -1.43 -17.99
CA VAL A 180 8.92 -1.53 -16.69
C VAL A 180 8.21 -0.23 -16.35
N ARG A 181 8.87 0.92 -16.54
CA ARG A 181 8.25 2.24 -16.34
C ARG A 181 7.00 2.43 -17.18
N ASP A 182 7.06 2.07 -18.46
CA ASP A 182 5.93 2.27 -19.38
C ASP A 182 4.74 1.39 -19.00
N MET A 183 4.97 0.16 -18.56
CA MET A 183 3.91 -0.72 -18.06
C MET A 183 3.29 -0.22 -16.75
N LEU A 184 4.10 0.18 -15.78
CA LEU A 184 3.61 0.77 -14.55
C LEU A 184 2.84 2.07 -14.83
N THR A 185 3.31 2.87 -15.80
CA THR A 185 2.61 4.09 -16.24
C THR A 185 1.22 3.78 -16.80
N GLN A 186 1.07 2.72 -17.59
CA GLN A 186 -0.25 2.28 -18.08
C GLN A 186 -1.16 1.88 -16.92
N PHE A 187 -0.69 1.07 -15.99
CA PHE A 187 -1.46 0.67 -14.83
C PHE A 187 -1.90 1.88 -13.97
N PHE A 188 -0.96 2.76 -13.63
CA PHE A 188 -1.27 3.96 -12.85
C PHE A 188 -2.14 4.98 -13.60
N ALA A 189 -2.13 5.00 -14.94
CA ALA A 189 -3.02 5.82 -15.74
C ALA A 189 -4.48 5.36 -15.60
N ILE A 190 -4.73 4.04 -15.59
CA ILE A 190 -6.05 3.46 -15.33
C ILE A 190 -6.52 3.87 -13.93
N LEU A 191 -5.70 3.65 -12.91
CA LEU A 191 -6.07 4.03 -11.56
C LEU A 191 -6.36 5.54 -11.46
N LYS A 192 -5.65 6.38 -12.19
CA LYS A 192 -5.86 7.83 -12.19
C LYS A 192 -7.19 8.23 -12.85
N SER A 193 -7.63 7.53 -13.89
CA SER A 193 -8.90 7.80 -14.56
C SER A 193 -10.09 7.38 -13.70
N GLU A 194 -9.99 6.24 -13.03
CA GLU A 194 -11.05 5.63 -12.24
C GLU A 194 -11.18 6.17 -10.81
N LEU A 195 -10.15 6.84 -10.33
CA LEU A 195 -10.11 7.40 -8.97
C LEU A 195 -11.07 8.54 -8.70
N ARG A 196 -11.77 9.01 -9.74
CA ARG A 196 -12.81 10.03 -9.58
C ARG A 196 -14.18 9.46 -9.22
N SER A 197 -14.36 8.14 -9.38
CA SER A 197 -15.68 7.51 -9.23
C SER A 197 -15.74 6.27 -8.33
N SER A 198 -14.76 5.38 -8.38
CA SER A 198 -14.96 4.02 -7.82
C SER A 198 -13.99 3.59 -6.72
N LEU A 199 -12.85 4.26 -6.56
CA LEU A 199 -11.80 3.84 -5.64
C LEU A 199 -11.53 4.88 -4.55
N ARG A 200 -11.52 4.45 -3.29
CA ARG A 200 -10.82 5.19 -2.23
C ARG A 200 -9.36 4.80 -2.31
N ASN A 201 -8.52 5.74 -2.67
CA ASN A 201 -7.08 5.51 -2.74
C ASN A 201 -6.34 6.36 -1.72
N PHE A 202 -5.33 5.74 -1.12
CA PHE A 202 -4.43 6.39 -0.21
C PHE A 202 -3.08 6.65 -0.91
N GLU A 203 -2.96 7.85 -1.47
CA GLU A 203 -1.69 8.44 -1.88
C GLU A 203 -1.53 9.76 -1.11
N SER A 204 -0.54 9.91 -0.24
CA SER A 204 -0.34 11.16 0.49
C SER A 204 0.23 12.25 -0.41
N GLN A 205 -0.38 13.43 -0.39
CA GLN A 205 0.15 14.64 -1.02
C GLN A 205 0.69 15.58 0.06
N ASN A 206 1.90 16.11 -0.18
CA ASN A 206 2.34 17.32 0.48
C ASN A 206 1.82 18.54 -0.31
N GLU A 207 1.32 19.55 0.38
CA GLU A 207 0.69 20.77 -0.16
C GLU A 207 1.61 21.71 -0.94
N TYR A 208 2.74 21.31 -1.45
CA TYR A 208 3.62 22.14 -2.24
C TYR A 208 3.76 21.64 -3.68
N GLY A 209 2.95 22.26 -4.57
CA GLY A 209 3.23 22.34 -6.01
C GLY A 209 3.02 21.08 -6.83
N TYR A 210 1.86 20.96 -7.36
CA TYR A 210 1.35 19.91 -8.21
C TYR A 210 2.16 19.70 -9.50
N LYS A 211 2.93 18.61 -9.56
CA LYS A 211 3.16 17.82 -10.80
C LYS A 211 3.29 16.36 -10.37
N PRO A 212 2.79 15.38 -11.14
CA PRO A 212 2.62 14.02 -10.64
C PRO A 212 3.95 13.47 -10.12
N CYS A 213 3.96 13.07 -8.86
CA CYS A 213 5.15 12.61 -8.13
C CYS A 213 5.83 11.40 -8.83
N ILE A 214 5.05 10.61 -9.56
CA ILE A 214 5.51 9.54 -10.43
C ILE A 214 6.49 10.09 -11.48
N LYS A 215 6.15 11.18 -12.20
CA LYS A 215 7.06 11.79 -13.18
C LYS A 215 8.37 12.30 -12.55
N ARG A 216 8.30 12.93 -11.38
CA ARG A 216 9.51 13.46 -10.71
C ARG A 216 10.43 12.36 -10.20
N ARG A 217 9.87 11.25 -9.70
CA ARG A 217 10.71 10.16 -9.19
C ARG A 217 11.31 9.34 -10.32
N PHE A 218 10.59 9.17 -11.42
CA PHE A 218 11.16 8.60 -12.65
C PHE A 218 12.22 9.50 -13.27
N GLN A 219 12.02 10.83 -13.29
CA GLN A 219 13.04 11.79 -13.73
C GLN A 219 14.28 11.80 -12.84
N ASN A 220 14.12 11.65 -11.53
CA ASN A 220 15.28 11.54 -10.60
C ASN A 220 16.03 10.21 -10.80
N ALA A 221 15.35 9.12 -11.10
CA ALA A 221 15.98 7.85 -11.44
C ALA A 221 16.74 7.92 -12.76
N GLU A 222 16.20 8.59 -13.78
CA GLU A 222 16.88 8.87 -15.05
C GLU A 222 18.12 9.74 -14.84
N THR A 223 18.03 10.74 -13.97
CA THR A 223 19.18 11.61 -13.63
C THR A 223 20.26 10.84 -12.88
N LEU A 224 19.91 9.90 -12.01
CA LEU A 224 20.86 9.02 -11.31
C LEU A 224 21.52 8.04 -12.30
N GLN A 225 20.76 7.48 -13.24
CA GLN A 225 21.27 6.61 -14.29
C GLN A 225 22.29 7.34 -15.18
N SER A 226 21.96 8.55 -15.64
CA SER A 226 22.85 9.35 -16.48
C SER A 226 24.13 9.80 -15.75
N ARG A 227 24.08 10.00 -14.43
CA ARG A 227 25.26 10.28 -13.61
C ARG A 227 26.16 9.05 -13.44
N ASN A 228 25.57 7.88 -13.23
CA ASN A 228 26.34 6.63 -13.09
C ASN A 228 27.04 6.24 -14.40
N GLN A 229 26.41 6.46 -15.57
CA GLN A 229 27.05 6.22 -16.87
C GLN A 229 28.22 7.19 -17.16
N LYS A 230 28.15 8.44 -16.70
CA LYS A 230 29.26 9.42 -16.85
C LYS A 230 30.44 9.16 -15.92
N ASN A 231 30.23 8.45 -14.83
CA ASN A 231 31.30 8.09 -13.88
C ASN A 231 31.97 6.73 -14.21
N SER A 232 31.49 6.01 -15.22
CA SER A 232 32.01 4.70 -15.68
C SER A 232 32.73 4.78 -17.02
N SER A 233 32.91 5.98 -17.57
CA SER A 233 33.69 6.30 -18.75
C SER A 233 34.84 7.22 -18.39
#